data_329c50f8e74bf5764b22b64713041214
#
_entry.id   329c50f8e74bf5764b22b64713041214
#
_cell.length_a   1.000
_cell.length_b   1.000
_cell.length_c   1.000
_cell.angle_alpha   90.00
_cell.angle_beta   90.00
_cell.angle_gamma   90.00
#
_symmetry.space_group_name_H-M   'P 1'
#
loop_
_entity.id
_entity.type
_entity.pdbx_description
1 polymer ?
#
loop_
_entity_poly.entity_id
_entity_poly.type
_entity_poly.pdbx_seq_one_letter_code
_entity_poly.pdbx_strand_id
1 'polypeptide(L)'
;MSFFNHKLFNLLHFSKLEIRKDKLVKNKLSKNFNLKIFLTAVIALVATAVLWNLPLDSFGIEGLTVVHRRIIAIFVFATIMWVTECIPSWATSVTLIFLLLFATSDSGLGFFTSGLEKSELLSHKVLMATFADPIIILFLGGFILATAATKSGLDVVLARALLRPFGTKSEILLLGFILITGIFSMFISNTATAAMMLTFLAPVFKALPADGKGRVALTLAIPLGANIGGIATPIGTPPNMIALKYLNDPEGLNLNIGFGEWMAYMTPLTIVLLIIGWLLILHFFPFKQKTIELEIGGEVQHNWRTVVVVVTFAVTIFMWLFDKLTGVNANTVAMLPIAVFAATGVITAKDLQEINWSVIWMVAGGFALGVALNESGLAESAIRSIPFDTWSPVLILIIALLVCYVLSNFISHTATTALLVPILAVVCKGMGEQLNSIGGVTTVLVGLAISASVSMCLPISTPPNAIAHSTGLVKQEEMMKLGICVGIIGMVLGYVTLCFM
;
A
#
# COMPACT_ATOMS: atom_id res chain seq x y z
N MET A 1 -2.06 -13.70 12.52
CA MET A 1 -3.43 -13.87 11.99
C MET A 1 -4.36 -14.73 12.86
N SER A 2 -3.90 -15.69 13.64
CA SER A 2 -4.82 -16.53 14.44
C SER A 2 -5.34 -15.88 15.74
N PHE A 3 -4.62 -14.92 16.32
CA PHE A 3 -5.00 -14.30 17.62
C PHE A 3 -6.03 -13.16 17.49
N PHE A 4 -6.05 -12.45 16.36
CA PHE A 4 -7.03 -11.39 16.09
C PHE A 4 -8.42 -11.93 15.74
N ASN A 5 -8.47 -13.10 15.08
CA ASN A 5 -9.75 -13.75 14.74
C ASN A 5 -10.54 -14.24 15.96
N HIS A 6 -9.89 -14.66 17.06
CA HIS A 6 -10.60 -15.25 18.21
C HIS A 6 -11.29 -14.20 19.09
N LYS A 7 -10.71 -13.01 19.29
CA LYS A 7 -11.33 -11.97 20.10
C LYS A 7 -12.44 -11.21 19.35
N LEU A 8 -12.25 -10.93 18.05
CA LEU A 8 -13.27 -10.26 17.23
C LEU A 8 -14.48 -11.18 16.99
N PHE A 9 -14.23 -12.49 16.80
CA PHE A 9 -15.29 -13.50 16.62
C PHE A 9 -16.15 -13.70 17.89
N ASN A 10 -15.54 -13.58 19.06
CA ASN A 10 -16.27 -13.69 20.34
C ASN A 10 -17.03 -12.42 20.73
N LEU A 11 -16.63 -11.26 20.23
CA LEU A 11 -17.34 -9.99 20.46
C LEU A 11 -18.59 -9.82 19.57
N LEU A 12 -18.60 -10.45 18.40
CA LEU A 12 -19.70 -10.28 17.45
C LEU A 12 -20.84 -11.30 17.59
N HIS A 13 -20.76 -12.25 18.54
CA HIS A 13 -21.82 -13.22 18.87
C HIS A 13 -22.74 -13.60 17.69
N PHE A 14 -22.16 -13.92 16.52
CA PHE A 14 -22.90 -14.53 15.44
C PHE A 14 -22.91 -16.05 15.63
N SER A 15 -24.14 -16.51 15.88
CA SER A 15 -24.57 -17.85 16.25
C SER A 15 -23.86 -18.99 15.51
N LYS A 16 -23.62 -20.04 16.29
CA LYS A 16 -23.27 -21.41 15.90
C LYS A 16 -24.28 -22.01 14.90
N LEU A 17 -24.27 -21.60 13.66
CA LEU A 17 -25.01 -22.26 12.59
C LEU A 17 -24.11 -22.33 11.35
N GLU A 18 -23.81 -23.58 10.94
CA GLU A 18 -23.13 -23.99 9.71
C GLU A 18 -21.67 -24.49 9.74
N ILE A 19 -21.15 -25.01 10.83
CA ILE A 19 -19.81 -25.61 10.82
C ILE A 19 -19.81 -27.10 10.31
N ARG A 20 -20.93 -27.68 9.96
CA ARG A 20 -20.98 -29.13 9.66
C ARG A 20 -20.97 -29.55 8.18
N LYS A 21 -21.15 -28.62 7.21
CA LYS A 21 -21.06 -28.90 5.76
C LYS A 21 -19.67 -28.65 5.16
N ASP A 22 -18.79 -27.96 5.88
CA ASP A 22 -17.54 -27.42 5.32
C ASP A 22 -16.35 -28.38 5.26
N LYS A 23 -16.36 -29.53 5.93
CA LYS A 23 -15.18 -30.43 5.94
C LYS A 23 -14.93 -31.13 4.59
N LEU A 24 -15.98 -31.43 3.84
CA LEU A 24 -15.86 -32.08 2.51
C LEU A 24 -15.52 -31.08 1.40
N VAL A 25 -16.03 -29.86 1.49
CA VAL A 25 -15.72 -28.76 0.56
C VAL A 25 -14.30 -28.24 0.83
N LYS A 26 -13.88 -28.10 2.09
CA LYS A 26 -12.51 -27.72 2.46
C LYS A 26 -11.45 -28.70 1.91
N ASN A 27 -11.69 -30.00 1.93
CA ASN A 27 -10.71 -30.98 1.41
C ASN A 27 -10.58 -30.95 -0.12
N LYS A 28 -11.66 -30.68 -0.87
CA LYS A 28 -11.61 -30.54 -2.33
C LYS A 28 -11.00 -29.20 -2.75
N LEU A 29 -11.34 -28.11 -2.07
CA LEU A 29 -10.77 -26.78 -2.30
C LEU A 29 -9.29 -26.75 -1.94
N SER A 30 -8.87 -27.39 -0.84
CA SER A 30 -7.45 -27.44 -0.44
C SER A 30 -6.58 -28.25 -1.42
N LYS A 31 -7.09 -29.36 -1.99
CA LYS A 31 -6.35 -30.12 -3.01
C LYS A 31 -6.20 -29.38 -4.33
N ASN A 32 -7.27 -28.73 -4.81
CA ASN A 32 -7.21 -27.93 -6.04
C ASN A 32 -6.39 -26.65 -5.85
N PHE A 33 -6.43 -26.05 -4.67
CA PHE A 33 -5.62 -24.90 -4.30
C PHE A 33 -4.12 -25.25 -4.26
N ASN A 34 -3.76 -26.37 -3.66
CA ASN A 34 -2.36 -26.85 -3.62
C ASN A 34 -1.81 -27.17 -5.02
N LEU A 35 -2.62 -27.76 -5.91
CA LEU A 35 -2.20 -28.03 -7.28
C LEU A 35 -2.00 -26.74 -8.08
N LYS A 36 -2.89 -25.76 -7.94
CA LYS A 36 -2.78 -24.46 -8.60
C LYS A 36 -1.50 -23.73 -8.15
N ILE A 37 -1.24 -23.67 -6.84
CA ILE A 37 -0.02 -23.08 -6.27
C ILE A 37 1.22 -23.77 -6.83
N PHE A 38 1.24 -25.11 -6.81
CA PHE A 38 2.35 -25.89 -7.32
C PHE A 38 2.60 -25.64 -8.82
N LEU A 39 1.55 -25.68 -9.65
CA LEU A 39 1.67 -25.42 -11.09
C LEU A 39 2.19 -24.00 -11.36
N THR A 40 1.71 -23.01 -10.63
CA THR A 40 2.17 -21.63 -10.78
C THR A 40 3.63 -21.47 -10.38
N ALA A 41 4.06 -22.07 -9.28
CA ALA A 41 5.47 -22.08 -8.87
C ALA A 41 6.36 -22.75 -9.92
N VAL A 42 5.92 -23.87 -10.50
CA VAL A 42 6.62 -24.56 -11.59
C VAL A 42 6.71 -23.65 -12.83
N ILE A 43 5.62 -22.98 -13.23
CA ILE A 43 5.63 -22.03 -14.35
C ILE A 43 6.64 -20.92 -14.11
N ALA A 44 6.65 -20.31 -12.89
CA ALA A 44 7.60 -19.27 -12.53
C ALA A 44 9.04 -19.76 -12.63
N LEU A 45 9.34 -20.95 -12.10
CA LEU A 45 10.68 -21.54 -12.15
C LEU A 45 11.10 -21.89 -13.59
N VAL A 46 10.20 -22.45 -14.39
CA VAL A 46 10.48 -22.77 -15.80
C VAL A 46 10.72 -21.49 -16.61
N ALA A 47 9.86 -20.47 -16.48
CA ALA A 47 10.05 -19.20 -17.15
C ALA A 47 11.40 -18.55 -16.78
N THR A 48 11.74 -18.56 -15.49
CA THR A 48 13.03 -18.07 -14.99
C THR A 48 14.19 -18.89 -15.59
N ALA A 49 14.12 -20.20 -15.59
CA ALA A 49 15.16 -21.07 -16.13
C ALA A 49 15.35 -20.87 -17.64
N VAL A 50 14.25 -20.67 -18.39
CA VAL A 50 14.31 -20.35 -19.81
C VAL A 50 15.04 -19.04 -20.03
N LEU A 51 14.61 -17.95 -19.38
CA LEU A 51 15.23 -16.63 -19.50
C LEU A 51 16.69 -16.63 -19.05
N TRP A 52 17.02 -17.40 -18.01
CA TRP A 52 18.38 -17.54 -17.49
C TRP A 52 19.38 -18.13 -18.49
N ASN A 53 18.88 -18.98 -19.41
CA ASN A 53 19.70 -19.70 -20.37
C ASN A 53 19.55 -19.18 -21.82
N LEU A 54 18.67 -18.18 -22.07
CA LEU A 54 18.55 -17.57 -23.40
C LEU A 54 19.86 -16.91 -23.84
N PRO A 55 20.22 -16.95 -25.13
CA PRO A 55 21.31 -16.13 -25.69
C PRO A 55 21.04 -14.65 -25.42
N LEU A 56 22.12 -13.87 -25.15
CA LEU A 56 22.00 -12.44 -24.83
C LEU A 56 21.34 -11.65 -25.97
N ASP A 57 21.65 -11.99 -27.21
CA ASP A 57 21.11 -11.34 -28.41
C ASP A 57 19.59 -11.49 -28.57
N SER A 58 19.02 -12.51 -27.90
CA SER A 58 17.56 -12.77 -27.96
C SER A 58 16.70 -11.69 -27.30
N PHE A 59 17.29 -10.81 -26.49
CA PHE A 59 16.56 -9.76 -25.77
C PHE A 59 16.41 -8.47 -26.57
N GLY A 60 17.14 -8.30 -27.67
CA GLY A 60 17.13 -7.08 -28.50
C GLY A 60 17.63 -5.82 -27.76
N ILE A 61 18.42 -6.00 -26.70
CA ILE A 61 19.02 -4.93 -25.89
C ILE A 61 20.53 -4.94 -26.15
N GLU A 62 21.08 -3.84 -26.64
CA GLU A 62 22.50 -3.72 -26.90
C GLU A 62 23.32 -3.65 -25.62
N GLY A 63 24.49 -4.32 -25.61
CA GLY A 63 25.38 -4.33 -24.46
C GLY A 63 24.87 -5.13 -23.26
N LEU A 64 23.96 -6.06 -23.48
CA LEU A 64 23.43 -6.92 -22.41
C LEU A 64 24.51 -7.86 -21.88
N THR A 65 24.71 -7.88 -20.55
CA THR A 65 25.66 -8.79 -19.87
C THR A 65 24.95 -10.03 -19.31
N VAL A 66 25.75 -11.00 -18.84
CA VAL A 66 25.18 -12.17 -18.13
C VAL A 66 24.46 -11.75 -16.85
N VAL A 67 24.95 -10.72 -16.16
CA VAL A 67 24.31 -10.18 -14.95
C VAL A 67 22.96 -9.57 -15.29
N HIS A 68 22.87 -8.79 -16.38
CA HIS A 68 21.62 -8.22 -16.86
C HIS A 68 20.56 -9.30 -17.15
N ARG A 69 20.96 -10.36 -17.89
CA ARG A 69 20.07 -11.49 -18.19
C ARG A 69 19.52 -12.16 -16.92
N ARG A 70 20.37 -12.32 -15.89
CA ARG A 70 19.95 -12.89 -14.61
C ARG A 70 18.98 -11.97 -13.87
N ILE A 71 19.23 -10.66 -13.87
CA ILE A 71 18.31 -9.68 -13.29
C ILE A 71 16.95 -9.75 -13.99
N ILE A 72 16.91 -9.83 -15.33
CA ILE A 72 15.66 -9.98 -16.09
C ILE A 72 14.93 -11.28 -15.69
N ALA A 73 15.65 -12.39 -15.58
CA ALA A 73 15.08 -13.67 -15.18
C ALA A 73 14.51 -13.63 -13.75
N ILE A 74 15.24 -13.03 -12.80
CA ILE A 74 14.80 -12.84 -11.41
C ILE A 74 13.61 -11.88 -11.35
N PHE A 75 13.61 -10.83 -12.18
CA PHE A 75 12.49 -9.90 -12.30
C PHE A 75 11.20 -10.61 -12.74
N VAL A 76 11.28 -11.43 -13.80
CA VAL A 76 10.11 -12.21 -14.28
C VAL A 76 9.64 -13.22 -13.24
N PHE A 77 10.58 -13.86 -12.51
CA PHE A 77 10.23 -14.70 -11.37
C PHE A 77 9.41 -13.94 -10.33
N ALA A 78 9.94 -12.80 -9.87
CA ALA A 78 9.27 -11.97 -8.86
C ALA A 78 7.90 -11.49 -9.35
N THR A 79 7.79 -11.09 -10.62
CA THR A 79 6.54 -10.68 -11.25
C THR A 79 5.48 -11.78 -11.20
N ILE A 80 5.82 -12.98 -11.66
CA ILE A 80 4.88 -14.12 -11.64
C ILE A 80 4.47 -14.45 -10.21
N MET A 81 5.42 -14.46 -9.26
CA MET A 81 5.14 -14.80 -7.87
C MET A 81 4.29 -13.72 -7.17
N TRP A 82 4.52 -12.42 -7.43
CA TRP A 82 3.71 -11.33 -6.88
C TRP A 82 2.31 -11.30 -7.48
N VAL A 83 2.19 -11.46 -8.81
CA VAL A 83 0.88 -11.43 -9.50
C VAL A 83 0.01 -12.61 -9.11
N THR A 84 0.59 -13.77 -8.90
CA THR A 84 -0.17 -15.00 -8.60
C THR A 84 -0.38 -15.24 -7.11
N GLU A 85 0.39 -14.56 -6.25
CA GLU A 85 0.41 -14.74 -4.79
C GLU A 85 0.47 -16.22 -4.35
N CYS A 86 1.14 -17.06 -5.13
CA CYS A 86 1.28 -18.48 -4.80
C CYS A 86 2.11 -18.71 -3.52
N ILE A 87 2.96 -17.77 -3.18
CA ILE A 87 3.54 -17.59 -1.84
C ILE A 87 3.24 -16.16 -1.37
N PRO A 88 3.28 -15.87 -0.06
CA PRO A 88 3.07 -14.52 0.45
C PRO A 88 4.00 -13.50 -0.21
N SER A 89 3.50 -12.32 -0.58
CA SER A 89 4.26 -11.30 -1.32
C SER A 89 5.56 -10.90 -0.63
N TRP A 90 5.60 -10.86 0.72
CA TRP A 90 6.83 -10.62 1.47
C TRP A 90 7.87 -11.74 1.29
N ALA A 91 7.43 -13.01 1.19
CA ALA A 91 8.33 -14.14 0.96
C ALA A 91 8.92 -14.08 -0.45
N THR A 92 8.15 -13.66 -1.46
CA THR A 92 8.67 -13.35 -2.79
C THR A 92 9.77 -12.30 -2.74
N SER A 93 9.58 -11.23 -1.99
CA SER A 93 10.57 -10.16 -1.83
C SER A 93 11.86 -10.64 -1.17
N VAL A 94 11.75 -11.44 -0.11
CA VAL A 94 12.94 -12.05 0.54
C VAL A 94 13.66 -12.98 -0.43
N THR A 95 12.92 -13.80 -1.20
CA THR A 95 13.48 -14.70 -2.21
C THR A 95 14.17 -13.90 -3.34
N LEU A 96 13.56 -12.79 -3.77
CA LEU A 96 14.16 -11.87 -4.75
C LEU A 96 15.50 -11.33 -4.28
N ILE A 97 15.55 -10.77 -3.06
CA ILE A 97 16.81 -10.24 -2.48
C ILE A 97 17.85 -11.35 -2.38
N PHE A 98 17.46 -12.55 -1.92
CA PHE A 98 18.34 -13.71 -1.87
C PHE A 98 18.90 -14.06 -3.24
N LEU A 99 18.06 -14.15 -4.28
CA LEU A 99 18.49 -14.50 -5.64
C LEU A 99 19.44 -13.43 -6.21
N LEU A 100 19.15 -12.13 -6.01
CA LEU A 100 20.03 -11.04 -6.43
C LEU A 100 21.41 -11.14 -5.74
N LEU A 101 21.43 -11.33 -4.42
CA LEU A 101 22.69 -11.46 -3.67
C LEU A 101 23.51 -12.66 -4.11
N PHE A 102 22.91 -13.82 -4.29
CA PHE A 102 23.63 -15.05 -4.58
C PHE A 102 24.05 -15.19 -6.05
N ALA A 103 23.30 -14.61 -6.98
CA ALA A 103 23.51 -14.83 -8.40
C ALA A 103 24.11 -13.65 -9.16
N THR A 104 24.06 -12.43 -8.60
CA THR A 104 24.47 -11.21 -9.31
C THR A 104 25.43 -10.32 -8.52
N SER A 105 25.71 -10.60 -7.24
CA SER A 105 26.55 -9.71 -6.44
C SER A 105 28.03 -10.14 -6.38
N ASP A 106 28.86 -9.19 -5.99
CA ASP A 106 30.31 -9.35 -5.74
C ASP A 106 30.64 -10.33 -4.59
N SER A 107 29.62 -10.66 -3.77
CA SER A 107 29.70 -11.66 -2.69
C SER A 107 28.80 -12.87 -2.97
N GLY A 108 28.45 -13.09 -4.25
CA GLY A 108 27.60 -14.20 -4.67
C GLY A 108 28.31 -15.55 -4.66
N LEU A 109 27.54 -16.61 -4.96
CA LEU A 109 28.10 -17.96 -5.08
C LEU A 109 29.09 -18.03 -6.23
N GLY A 110 30.29 -18.54 -5.99
CA GLY A 110 31.35 -18.69 -7.00
C GLY A 110 30.88 -19.44 -8.26
N PHE A 111 29.96 -20.37 -8.14
CA PHE A 111 29.32 -21.04 -9.27
C PHE A 111 28.65 -20.07 -10.25
N PHE A 112 28.06 -19.00 -9.74
CA PHE A 112 27.40 -17.98 -10.57
C PHE A 112 28.34 -16.84 -10.96
N THR A 113 29.34 -16.49 -10.15
CA THR A 113 30.18 -15.30 -10.34
C THR A 113 31.54 -15.59 -10.98
N SER A 114 31.97 -16.87 -11.01
CA SER A 114 33.25 -17.24 -11.66
C SER A 114 33.19 -17.00 -13.17
N GLY A 115 34.21 -16.28 -13.69
CA GLY A 115 34.30 -15.91 -15.11
C GLY A 115 33.57 -14.60 -15.47
N LEU A 116 32.95 -13.90 -14.52
CA LEU A 116 32.41 -12.56 -14.73
C LEU A 116 33.41 -11.50 -14.25
N GLU A 117 33.43 -10.35 -14.90
CA GLU A 117 34.20 -9.21 -14.43
C GLU A 117 33.61 -8.63 -13.14
N LYS A 118 34.46 -8.22 -12.20
CA LYS A 118 33.99 -7.62 -10.94
C LYS A 118 33.17 -6.33 -11.13
N SER A 119 33.45 -5.62 -12.23
CA SER A 119 32.73 -4.41 -12.63
C SER A 119 31.29 -4.65 -13.04
N GLU A 120 30.97 -5.87 -13.48
CA GLU A 120 29.59 -6.25 -13.83
C GLU A 120 28.73 -6.65 -12.62
N LEU A 121 29.41 -7.04 -11.51
CA LEU A 121 28.73 -7.55 -10.33
C LEU A 121 28.19 -6.41 -9.46
N LEU A 122 26.97 -6.59 -8.96
CA LEU A 122 26.35 -5.67 -8.02
C LEU A 122 27.06 -5.69 -6.66
N SER A 123 27.14 -4.55 -5.99
CA SER A 123 27.63 -4.52 -4.62
C SER A 123 26.60 -5.17 -3.67
N HIS A 124 27.04 -6.23 -2.96
CA HIS A 124 26.20 -6.86 -1.93
C HIS A 124 25.80 -5.87 -0.83
N LYS A 125 26.66 -4.88 -0.52
CA LYS A 125 26.36 -3.85 0.48
C LYS A 125 25.19 -2.97 0.06
N VAL A 126 25.15 -2.56 -1.20
CA VAL A 126 24.07 -1.73 -1.74
C VAL A 126 22.77 -2.50 -1.79
N LEU A 127 22.78 -3.78 -2.21
CA LEU A 127 21.60 -4.65 -2.17
C LEU A 127 21.07 -4.87 -0.74
N MET A 128 21.96 -5.09 0.24
CA MET A 128 21.56 -5.25 1.64
C MET A 128 21.05 -3.93 2.27
N ALA A 129 21.63 -2.80 1.85
CA ALA A 129 21.23 -1.48 2.36
C ALA A 129 19.78 -1.12 1.99
N THR A 130 19.18 -1.78 1.00
CA THR A 130 17.76 -1.54 0.64
C THR A 130 16.79 -1.81 1.78
N PHE A 131 17.14 -2.68 2.74
CA PHE A 131 16.35 -2.91 3.93
C PHE A 131 16.44 -1.78 4.98
N ALA A 132 17.50 -0.99 4.93
CA ALA A 132 17.74 0.17 5.79
C ALA A 132 17.54 1.50 5.03
N ASP A 133 16.84 1.48 3.90
CA ASP A 133 16.50 2.68 3.15
C ASP A 133 15.78 3.70 4.05
N PRO A 134 16.09 5.00 3.97
CA PRO A 134 15.43 6.04 4.77
C PRO A 134 13.91 5.99 4.73
N ILE A 135 13.32 5.58 3.62
CA ILE A 135 11.87 5.42 3.48
C ILE A 135 11.35 4.27 4.34
N ILE A 136 12.10 3.19 4.51
CA ILE A 136 11.73 2.10 5.43
C ILE A 136 11.71 2.60 6.88
N ILE A 137 12.65 3.48 7.26
CA ILE A 137 12.65 4.12 8.57
C ILE A 137 11.40 5.01 8.75
N LEU A 138 10.99 5.71 7.69
CA LEU A 138 9.75 6.51 7.72
C LEU A 138 8.52 5.62 7.96
N PHE A 139 8.44 4.44 7.31
CA PHE A 139 7.39 3.45 7.59
C PHE A 139 7.41 2.95 9.04
N LEU A 140 8.59 2.60 9.55
CA LEU A 140 8.74 2.15 10.93
C LEU A 140 8.28 3.21 11.92
N GLY A 141 8.67 4.48 11.72
CA GLY A 141 8.22 5.59 12.54
C GLY A 141 6.70 5.76 12.52
N GLY A 142 6.09 5.68 11.34
CA GLY A 142 4.64 5.72 11.18
C GLY A 142 3.93 4.55 11.86
N PHE A 143 4.42 3.31 11.72
CA PHE A 143 3.84 2.14 12.39
C PHE A 143 3.97 2.22 13.91
N ILE A 144 5.11 2.68 14.43
CA ILE A 144 5.33 2.86 15.87
C ILE A 144 4.44 3.96 16.41
N LEU A 145 4.30 5.08 15.69
CA LEU A 145 3.41 6.17 16.05
C LEU A 145 1.95 5.70 16.14
N ALA A 146 1.50 4.95 15.13
CA ALA A 146 0.17 4.35 15.09
C ALA A 146 -0.07 3.35 16.23
N THR A 147 0.90 2.46 16.47
CA THR A 147 0.82 1.47 17.56
C THR A 147 0.72 2.15 18.94
N ALA A 148 1.50 3.22 19.16
CA ALA A 148 1.45 4.00 20.40
C ALA A 148 0.09 4.70 20.58
N ALA A 149 -0.47 5.28 19.51
CA ALA A 149 -1.79 5.90 19.53
C ALA A 149 -2.89 4.90 19.91
N THR A 150 -2.88 3.71 19.30
CA THR A 150 -3.84 2.64 19.61
C THR A 150 -3.67 2.09 21.02
N LYS A 151 -2.43 1.87 21.46
CA LYS A 151 -2.14 1.34 22.80
C LYS A 151 -2.53 2.31 23.92
N SER A 152 -2.44 3.62 23.68
CA SER A 152 -2.86 4.65 24.64
C SER A 152 -4.36 4.95 24.62
N GLY A 153 -5.09 4.43 23.64
CA GLY A 153 -6.50 4.76 23.39
C GLY A 153 -6.73 6.16 22.84
N LEU A 154 -5.68 6.82 22.35
CA LEU A 154 -5.75 8.15 21.75
C LEU A 154 -6.64 8.14 20.51
N ASP A 155 -6.54 7.10 19.69
CA ASP A 155 -7.36 6.88 18.50
C ASP A 155 -8.86 6.85 18.83
N VAL A 156 -9.27 6.13 19.89
CA VAL A 156 -10.66 6.04 20.36
C VAL A 156 -11.19 7.40 20.82
N VAL A 157 -10.37 8.16 21.56
CA VAL A 157 -10.74 9.49 22.06
C VAL A 157 -10.93 10.46 20.92
N LEU A 158 -9.95 10.49 20.01
CA LEU A 158 -10.01 11.36 18.84
C LEU A 158 -11.23 10.99 17.96
N ALA A 159 -11.48 9.70 17.71
CA ALA A 159 -12.63 9.26 16.95
C ALA A 159 -13.96 9.76 17.56
N ARG A 160 -14.12 9.62 18.90
CA ARG A 160 -15.29 10.10 19.60
C ARG A 160 -15.45 11.61 19.51
N ALA A 161 -14.35 12.34 19.76
CA ALA A 161 -14.36 13.80 19.72
C ALA A 161 -14.69 14.31 18.32
N LEU A 162 -14.13 13.70 17.29
CA LEU A 162 -14.32 14.10 15.90
C LEU A 162 -15.68 13.65 15.32
N LEU A 163 -16.28 12.53 15.80
CA LEU A 163 -17.61 12.10 15.35
C LEU A 163 -18.75 12.92 15.97
N ARG A 164 -18.54 13.45 17.17
CA ARG A 164 -19.59 14.19 17.91
C ARG A 164 -20.22 15.34 17.12
N PRO A 165 -19.50 16.19 16.37
CA PRO A 165 -20.07 17.29 15.60
C PRO A 165 -21.05 16.87 14.50
N PHE A 166 -20.96 15.62 14.00
CA PHE A 166 -21.83 15.13 12.91
C PHE A 166 -23.23 14.80 13.37
N GLY A 167 -23.49 14.76 14.68
CA GLY A 167 -24.83 14.57 15.24
C GLY A 167 -25.44 13.21 14.92
N THR A 168 -26.77 13.16 14.85
CA THR A 168 -27.54 11.90 14.73
C THR A 168 -28.19 11.68 13.36
N LYS A 169 -28.13 12.64 12.43
CA LYS A 169 -28.68 12.46 11.08
C LYS A 169 -27.90 11.40 10.32
N SER A 170 -28.59 10.36 9.82
CA SER A 170 -27.94 9.18 9.21
C SER A 170 -26.97 9.52 8.10
N GLU A 171 -27.33 10.45 7.20
CA GLU A 171 -26.50 10.87 6.07
C GLU A 171 -25.23 11.63 6.51
N ILE A 172 -25.38 12.53 7.51
CA ILE A 172 -24.27 13.32 8.06
C ILE A 172 -23.37 12.44 8.92
N LEU A 173 -23.94 11.52 9.67
CA LEU A 173 -23.18 10.53 10.43
C LEU A 173 -22.34 9.63 9.51
N LEU A 174 -22.90 9.20 8.37
CA LEU A 174 -22.15 8.48 7.33
C LEU A 174 -20.93 9.30 6.85
N LEU A 175 -21.14 10.60 6.56
CA LEU A 175 -20.05 11.49 6.18
C LEU A 175 -18.99 11.57 7.29
N GLY A 176 -19.42 11.67 8.55
CA GLY A 176 -18.54 11.65 9.72
C GLY A 176 -17.67 10.39 9.75
N PHE A 177 -18.27 9.20 9.59
CA PHE A 177 -17.51 7.95 9.55
C PHE A 177 -16.50 7.91 8.40
N ILE A 178 -16.88 8.36 7.20
CA ILE A 178 -16.00 8.41 6.04
C ILE A 178 -14.81 9.35 6.29
N LEU A 179 -15.08 10.61 6.69
CA LEU A 179 -14.04 11.62 6.89
C LEU A 179 -13.10 11.25 8.03
N ILE A 180 -13.63 10.76 9.14
CA ILE A 180 -12.81 10.41 10.31
C ILE A 180 -11.98 9.17 10.04
N THR A 181 -12.56 8.17 9.37
CA THR A 181 -11.78 7.03 8.89
C THR A 181 -10.66 7.49 7.97
N GLY A 182 -10.94 8.44 7.05
CA GLY A 182 -9.94 9.04 6.19
C GLY A 182 -8.81 9.73 6.97
N ILE A 183 -9.16 10.58 7.93
CA ILE A 183 -8.18 11.29 8.78
C ILE A 183 -7.27 10.32 9.54
N PHE A 184 -7.83 9.28 10.14
CA PHE A 184 -7.02 8.27 10.82
C PHE A 184 -6.10 7.52 9.84
N SER A 185 -6.62 7.19 8.67
CA SER A 185 -5.87 6.45 7.66
C SER A 185 -4.74 7.25 7.02
N MET A 186 -4.71 8.56 7.19
CA MET A 186 -3.56 9.39 6.83
C MET A 186 -2.29 9.02 7.61
N PHE A 187 -2.44 8.60 8.88
CA PHE A 187 -1.32 8.43 9.82
C PHE A 187 -1.26 7.04 10.46
N ILE A 188 -2.34 6.27 10.35
CA ILE A 188 -2.48 4.91 10.86
C ILE A 188 -2.71 3.99 9.67
N SER A 189 -2.23 2.74 9.73
CA SER A 189 -2.45 1.80 8.62
C SER A 189 -3.94 1.62 8.30
N ASN A 190 -4.28 1.56 7.01
CA ASN A 190 -5.65 1.38 6.52
C ASN A 190 -6.35 0.20 7.21
N THR A 191 -5.62 -0.90 7.45
CA THR A 191 -6.12 -2.11 8.11
C THR A 191 -6.50 -1.86 9.57
N ALA A 192 -5.63 -1.22 10.34
CA ALA A 192 -5.88 -0.92 11.75
C ALA A 192 -7.04 0.08 11.89
N THR A 193 -7.04 1.12 11.07
CA THR A 193 -8.12 2.11 11.00
C THR A 193 -9.46 1.46 10.70
N ALA A 194 -9.53 0.60 9.68
CA ALA A 194 -10.76 -0.09 9.33
C ALA A 194 -11.26 -1.01 10.45
N ALA A 195 -10.37 -1.78 11.06
CA ALA A 195 -10.73 -2.67 12.17
C ALA A 195 -11.29 -1.88 13.37
N MET A 196 -10.63 -0.78 13.76
CA MET A 196 -11.07 0.11 14.83
C MET A 196 -12.44 0.71 14.53
N MET A 197 -12.61 1.33 13.36
CA MET A 197 -13.83 2.04 13.01
C MET A 197 -15.03 1.11 12.85
N LEU A 198 -14.82 -0.14 12.37
CA LEU A 198 -15.90 -1.14 12.33
C LEU A 198 -16.35 -1.56 13.74
N THR A 199 -15.49 -1.53 14.75
CA THR A 199 -15.91 -1.81 16.13
C THR A 199 -16.87 -0.74 16.65
N PHE A 200 -16.69 0.53 16.23
CA PHE A 200 -17.61 1.62 16.59
C PHE A 200 -18.97 1.52 15.89
N LEU A 201 -19.04 0.82 14.76
CA LEU A 201 -20.30 0.56 14.08
C LEU A 201 -21.12 -0.58 14.71
N ALA A 202 -20.54 -1.44 15.53
CA ALA A 202 -21.23 -2.59 16.12
C ALA A 202 -22.51 -2.19 16.92
N PRO A 203 -22.50 -1.18 17.80
CA PRO A 203 -23.72 -0.70 18.46
C PRO A 203 -24.69 -0.03 17.46
N VAL A 204 -24.19 0.69 16.46
CA VAL A 204 -25.00 1.36 15.43
C VAL A 204 -25.81 0.35 14.61
N PHE A 205 -25.20 -0.80 14.27
CA PHE A 205 -25.88 -1.87 13.54
C PHE A 205 -27.08 -2.46 14.29
N LYS A 206 -27.06 -2.45 15.63
CA LYS A 206 -28.19 -2.90 16.43
C LYS A 206 -29.40 -1.97 16.30
N ALA A 207 -29.17 -0.68 16.13
CA ALA A 207 -30.21 0.34 15.98
C ALA A 207 -30.78 0.40 14.55
N LEU A 208 -30.11 -0.18 13.54
CA LEU A 208 -30.55 -0.15 12.16
C LEU A 208 -31.35 -1.40 11.77
N PRO A 209 -32.40 -1.28 10.90
CA PRO A 209 -33.10 -2.43 10.36
C PRO A 209 -32.19 -3.44 9.70
N ALA A 210 -32.42 -4.72 9.93
CA ALA A 210 -31.60 -5.80 9.39
C ALA A 210 -31.65 -5.89 7.85
N ASP A 211 -32.79 -5.51 7.28
CA ASP A 211 -33.08 -5.53 5.83
C ASP A 211 -32.79 -4.19 5.14
N GLY A 212 -32.24 -3.22 5.86
CA GLY A 212 -31.98 -1.88 5.35
C GLY A 212 -30.60 -1.72 4.72
N LYS A 213 -30.53 -0.95 3.62
CA LYS A 213 -29.27 -0.59 2.95
C LYS A 213 -28.34 0.27 3.82
N GLY A 214 -28.81 0.86 4.92
CA GLY A 214 -28.04 1.68 5.84
C GLY A 214 -26.87 0.92 6.50
N ARG A 215 -27.04 -0.39 6.79
CA ARG A 215 -25.93 -1.23 7.28
C ARG A 215 -24.85 -1.40 6.23
N VAL A 216 -25.23 -1.63 4.97
CA VAL A 216 -24.31 -1.70 3.83
C VAL A 216 -23.56 -0.38 3.66
N ALA A 217 -24.29 0.76 3.70
CA ALA A 217 -23.71 2.09 3.57
C ALA A 217 -22.62 2.37 4.61
N LEU A 218 -22.93 2.16 5.90
CA LEU A 218 -21.97 2.37 6.99
C LEU A 218 -20.79 1.39 6.93
N THR A 219 -21.02 0.14 6.53
CA THR A 219 -19.94 -0.84 6.41
C THR A 219 -19.00 -0.48 5.26
N LEU A 220 -19.54 -0.01 4.11
CA LEU A 220 -18.71 0.43 2.96
C LEU A 220 -18.01 1.78 3.21
N ALA A 221 -18.53 2.63 4.10
CA ALA A 221 -17.90 3.88 4.50
C ALA A 221 -16.48 3.66 5.04
N ILE A 222 -16.27 2.57 5.76
CA ILE A 222 -15.00 2.30 6.42
C ILE A 222 -13.89 1.96 5.43
N PRO A 223 -14.00 0.93 4.55
CA PRO A 223 -12.96 0.67 3.56
C PRO A 223 -12.78 1.83 2.57
N LEU A 224 -13.85 2.54 2.20
CA LEU A 224 -13.75 3.75 1.40
C LEU A 224 -12.87 4.80 2.10
N GLY A 225 -13.23 5.17 3.33
CA GLY A 225 -12.47 6.15 4.11
C GLY A 225 -11.03 5.75 4.32
N ALA A 226 -10.79 4.47 4.63
CA ALA A 226 -9.44 3.96 4.89
C ALA A 226 -8.56 3.96 3.63
N ASN A 227 -9.04 3.45 2.50
CA ASN A 227 -8.24 3.37 1.28
C ASN A 227 -7.97 4.76 0.67
N ILE A 228 -9.00 5.61 0.58
CA ILE A 228 -8.86 6.96 0.03
C ILE A 228 -8.07 7.86 0.98
N GLY A 229 -8.33 7.79 2.30
CA GLY A 229 -7.60 8.59 3.29
C GLY A 229 -6.09 8.38 3.26
N GLY A 230 -5.65 7.14 3.01
CA GLY A 230 -4.23 6.81 2.87
C GLY A 230 -3.50 7.54 1.74
N ILE A 231 -4.21 8.07 0.72
CA ILE A 231 -3.59 8.83 -0.38
C ILE A 231 -3.00 10.15 0.11
N ALA A 232 -3.59 10.75 1.14
CA ALA A 232 -3.29 12.12 1.57
C ALA A 232 -1.87 12.32 2.10
N THR A 233 -1.22 11.30 2.64
CA THR A 233 0.14 11.43 3.21
C THR A 233 1.10 10.38 2.62
N PRO A 234 2.41 10.67 2.63
CA PRO A 234 3.41 9.68 2.24
C PRO A 234 3.27 8.34 2.98
N ILE A 235 3.03 8.36 4.29
CA ILE A 235 2.97 7.17 5.15
C ILE A 235 1.61 6.46 5.18
N GLY A 236 0.56 7.09 4.64
CA GLY A 236 -0.80 6.56 4.73
C GLY A 236 -0.98 5.26 3.96
N THR A 237 -0.26 5.09 2.84
CA THR A 237 -0.28 3.85 2.07
C THR A 237 1.07 3.57 1.40
N PRO A 238 1.52 2.30 1.33
CA PRO A 238 2.81 1.93 0.75
C PRO A 238 3.05 2.42 -0.71
N PRO A 239 2.07 2.42 -1.62
CA PRO A 239 2.23 2.98 -2.96
C PRO A 239 2.84 4.38 -3.00
N ASN A 240 2.41 5.28 -2.11
CA ASN A 240 2.89 6.65 -2.06
C ASN A 240 4.40 6.71 -1.81
N MET A 241 4.86 5.91 -0.85
CA MET A 241 6.27 5.86 -0.47
C MET A 241 7.14 5.24 -1.55
N ILE A 242 6.63 4.21 -2.23
CA ILE A 242 7.34 3.59 -3.36
C ILE A 242 7.51 4.63 -4.48
N ALA A 243 6.46 5.37 -4.83
CA ALA A 243 6.55 6.44 -5.82
C ALA A 243 7.56 7.51 -5.40
N LEU A 244 7.49 7.99 -4.15
CA LEU A 244 8.39 9.01 -3.62
C LEU A 244 9.85 8.58 -3.62
N LYS A 245 10.14 7.29 -3.38
CA LYS A 245 11.51 6.76 -3.46
C LYS A 245 12.15 7.06 -4.81
N TYR A 246 11.44 6.77 -5.90
CA TYR A 246 11.95 6.96 -7.26
C TYR A 246 11.94 8.42 -7.69
N LEU A 247 10.95 9.21 -7.24
CA LEU A 247 10.89 10.65 -7.51
C LEU A 247 12.01 11.42 -6.81
N ASN A 248 12.37 11.01 -5.59
CA ASN A 248 13.38 11.68 -4.76
C ASN A 248 14.76 11.00 -4.80
N ASP A 249 14.97 9.99 -5.65
CA ASP A 249 16.25 9.32 -5.80
C ASP A 249 17.30 10.32 -6.30
N PRO A 250 18.39 10.58 -5.51
CA PRO A 250 19.43 11.54 -5.88
C PRO A 250 20.17 11.19 -7.17
N GLU A 251 20.29 9.88 -7.46
CA GLU A 251 20.93 9.36 -8.68
C GLU A 251 19.93 9.19 -9.84
N GLY A 252 18.63 9.38 -9.55
CA GLY A 252 17.52 9.23 -10.48
C GLY A 252 16.91 10.56 -10.88
N LEU A 253 15.68 10.80 -10.39
CA LEU A 253 14.87 11.98 -10.77
C LEU A 253 15.12 13.21 -9.89
N ASN A 254 15.55 13.00 -8.65
CA ASN A 254 15.97 14.03 -7.68
C ASN A 254 15.01 15.22 -7.52
N LEU A 255 13.68 14.96 -7.49
CA LEU A 255 12.67 16.03 -7.43
C LEU A 255 12.50 16.63 -6.04
N ASN A 256 13.00 15.97 -4.98
CA ASN A 256 12.95 16.47 -3.60
C ASN A 256 11.54 16.82 -3.10
N ILE A 257 10.53 16.02 -3.44
CA ILE A 257 9.16 16.20 -2.98
C ILE A 257 9.11 15.92 -1.47
N GLY A 258 8.79 16.96 -0.68
CA GLY A 258 8.68 16.89 0.77
C GLY A 258 7.37 16.25 1.24
N PHE A 259 7.31 15.91 2.52
CA PHE A 259 6.11 15.36 3.15
C PHE A 259 4.93 16.35 3.12
N GLY A 260 5.19 17.59 3.51
CA GLY A 260 4.20 18.67 3.48
C GLY A 260 3.74 19.02 2.06
N GLU A 261 4.66 18.98 1.10
CA GLU A 261 4.35 19.21 -0.32
C GLU A 261 3.43 18.12 -0.88
N TRP A 262 3.72 16.84 -0.62
CA TRP A 262 2.81 15.75 -0.98
C TRP A 262 1.41 15.99 -0.41
N MET A 263 1.32 16.34 0.88
CA MET A 263 0.03 16.61 1.51
C MET A 263 -0.71 17.80 0.89
N ALA A 264 0.00 18.84 0.48
CA ALA A 264 -0.61 20.02 -0.12
C ALA A 264 -1.40 19.69 -1.40
N TYR A 265 -0.90 18.76 -2.21
CA TYR A 265 -1.59 18.29 -3.42
C TYR A 265 -2.58 17.16 -3.17
N MET A 266 -2.20 16.17 -2.35
CA MET A 266 -2.99 14.96 -2.19
C MET A 266 -4.14 15.10 -1.18
N THR A 267 -4.05 15.98 -0.19
CA THR A 267 -5.14 16.15 0.79
C THR A 267 -6.40 16.75 0.15
N PRO A 268 -6.35 17.79 -0.68
CA PRO A 268 -7.52 18.29 -1.40
C PRO A 268 -8.18 17.22 -2.27
N LEU A 269 -7.39 16.47 -3.05
CA LEU A 269 -7.87 15.35 -3.84
C LEU A 269 -8.58 14.30 -2.98
N THR A 270 -7.95 13.92 -1.87
CA THR A 270 -8.50 12.96 -0.91
C THR A 270 -9.86 13.42 -0.36
N ILE A 271 -9.97 14.67 0.06
CA ILE A 271 -11.23 15.23 0.59
C ILE A 271 -12.33 15.18 -0.49
N VAL A 272 -12.02 15.60 -1.71
CA VAL A 272 -12.97 15.55 -2.83
C VAL A 272 -13.42 14.12 -3.10
N LEU A 273 -12.51 13.16 -3.13
CA LEU A 273 -12.84 11.74 -3.34
C LEU A 273 -13.67 11.15 -2.19
N LEU A 274 -13.42 11.52 -0.94
CA LEU A 274 -14.23 11.11 0.21
C LEU A 274 -15.66 11.66 0.13
N ILE A 275 -15.82 12.91 -0.31
CA ILE A 275 -17.15 13.53 -0.51
C ILE A 275 -17.89 12.86 -1.66
N ILE A 276 -17.22 12.61 -2.78
CA ILE A 276 -17.80 11.89 -3.91
C ILE A 276 -18.20 10.46 -3.50
N GLY A 277 -17.34 9.77 -2.76
CA GLY A 277 -17.64 8.45 -2.23
C GLY A 277 -18.85 8.44 -1.30
N TRP A 278 -18.99 9.47 -0.44
CA TRP A 278 -20.17 9.68 0.38
C TRP A 278 -21.44 9.83 -0.45
N LEU A 279 -21.43 10.67 -1.49
CA LEU A 279 -22.57 10.86 -2.40
C LEU A 279 -22.92 9.58 -3.15
N LEU A 280 -21.92 8.83 -3.61
CA LEU A 280 -22.12 7.54 -4.28
C LEU A 280 -22.72 6.50 -3.34
N ILE A 281 -22.27 6.43 -2.08
CA ILE A 281 -22.85 5.52 -1.08
C ILE A 281 -24.30 5.89 -0.81
N LEU A 282 -24.63 7.17 -0.62
CA LEU A 282 -26.00 7.63 -0.43
C LEU A 282 -26.90 7.30 -1.62
N HIS A 283 -26.38 7.46 -2.84
CA HIS A 283 -27.10 7.14 -4.07
C HIS A 283 -27.39 5.64 -4.21
N PHE A 284 -26.41 4.78 -3.95
CA PHE A 284 -26.56 3.33 -4.12
C PHE A 284 -27.27 2.65 -2.93
N PHE A 285 -27.01 3.17 -1.73
CA PHE A 285 -27.40 2.55 -0.45
C PHE A 285 -28.10 3.56 0.48
N PRO A 286 -29.25 4.15 0.08
CA PRO A 286 -29.96 5.15 0.87
C PRO A 286 -30.46 4.60 2.20
N PHE A 287 -30.44 5.44 3.24
CA PHE A 287 -30.99 5.12 4.55
C PHE A 287 -32.52 5.13 4.55
N LYS A 288 -33.12 4.15 5.21
CA LYS A 288 -34.55 4.19 5.55
C LYS A 288 -34.83 5.05 6.79
N GLN A 289 -33.90 5.09 7.73
CA GLN A 289 -33.95 5.87 8.97
C GLN A 289 -33.29 7.22 8.82
N LYS A 290 -33.92 8.27 9.32
CA LYS A 290 -33.38 9.64 9.25
C LYS A 290 -32.38 9.94 10.35
N THR A 291 -32.47 9.25 11.49
CA THR A 291 -31.61 9.48 12.66
C THR A 291 -31.08 8.17 13.22
N ILE A 292 -29.85 8.19 13.70
CA ILE A 292 -29.15 7.08 14.35
C ILE A 292 -28.53 7.63 15.62
N GLU A 293 -28.84 7.04 16.78
CA GLU A 293 -28.17 7.36 18.03
C GLU A 293 -26.83 6.62 18.10
N LEU A 294 -25.78 7.35 18.43
CA LEU A 294 -24.43 6.85 18.49
C LEU A 294 -23.91 6.88 19.92
N GLU A 295 -23.75 5.71 20.52
CA GLU A 295 -23.03 5.56 21.79
C GLU A 295 -21.64 4.95 21.52
N ILE A 296 -20.61 5.77 21.53
CA ILE A 296 -19.22 5.29 21.44
C ILE A 296 -18.68 5.08 22.85
N GLY A 297 -18.58 3.81 23.26
CA GLY A 297 -17.96 3.41 24.50
C GLY A 297 -16.42 3.48 24.42
N GLY A 298 -15.74 3.49 25.55
CA GLY A 298 -14.29 3.45 25.69
C GLY A 298 -13.80 4.44 26.76
N GLU A 299 -12.85 4.02 27.56
CA GLU A 299 -12.20 4.86 28.58
C GLU A 299 -10.79 5.24 28.13
N VAL A 300 -10.41 6.48 28.41
CA VAL A 300 -9.04 6.95 28.21
C VAL A 300 -8.23 6.57 29.44
N GLN A 301 -7.09 5.98 29.23
CA GLN A 301 -6.11 5.83 30.32
C GLN A 301 -5.40 7.16 30.54
N HIS A 302 -5.79 7.91 31.56
CA HIS A 302 -5.09 9.12 31.97
C HIS A 302 -3.82 8.77 32.76
N ASN A 303 -2.72 8.59 32.03
CA ASN A 303 -1.43 8.37 32.64
C ASN A 303 -0.34 9.21 31.90
N TRP A 304 0.84 9.35 32.52
CA TRP A 304 1.93 10.13 31.93
C TRP A 304 2.36 9.61 30.55
N ARG A 305 2.23 8.29 30.29
CA ARG A 305 2.56 7.68 28.97
C ARG A 305 1.64 8.19 27.87
N THR A 306 0.35 8.36 28.18
CA THR A 306 -0.60 8.97 27.23
C THR A 306 -0.21 10.39 26.88
N VAL A 307 0.27 11.19 27.86
CA VAL A 307 0.77 12.55 27.59
C VAL A 307 1.99 12.48 26.66
N VAL A 308 2.93 11.59 26.90
CA VAL A 308 4.10 11.39 26.02
C VAL A 308 3.64 11.04 24.60
N VAL A 309 2.65 10.14 24.45
CA VAL A 309 2.12 9.79 23.13
C VAL A 309 1.52 10.98 22.42
N VAL A 310 0.65 11.75 23.09
CA VAL A 310 -0.01 12.94 22.52
C VAL A 310 1.00 13.98 22.08
N VAL A 311 1.96 14.31 22.94
CA VAL A 311 3.00 15.31 22.64
C VAL A 311 3.89 14.84 21.49
N THR A 312 4.38 13.61 21.55
CA THR A 312 5.24 13.06 20.48
C THR A 312 4.49 12.98 19.15
N PHE A 313 3.23 12.55 19.16
CA PHE A 313 2.37 12.52 17.97
C PHE A 313 2.23 13.92 17.37
N ALA A 314 1.85 14.92 18.17
CA ALA A 314 1.68 16.28 17.72
C ALA A 314 2.97 16.88 17.16
N VAL A 315 4.10 16.70 17.84
CA VAL A 315 5.42 17.20 17.39
C VAL A 315 5.85 16.49 16.09
N THR A 316 5.68 15.18 15.99
CA THR A 316 6.05 14.43 14.77
C THR A 316 5.24 14.92 13.56
N ILE A 317 3.90 15.03 13.70
CA ILE A 317 3.03 15.52 12.62
C ILE A 317 3.40 16.96 12.25
N PHE A 318 3.63 17.83 13.24
CA PHE A 318 4.06 19.20 12.98
C PHE A 318 5.37 19.24 12.17
N MET A 319 6.38 18.48 12.57
CA MET A 319 7.66 18.44 11.85
C MET A 319 7.53 17.84 10.44
N TRP A 320 6.65 16.89 10.22
CA TRP A 320 6.36 16.36 8.87
C TRP A 320 5.64 17.36 7.98
N LEU A 321 4.65 18.08 8.51
CA LEU A 321 3.90 19.10 7.76
C LEU A 321 4.78 20.29 7.35
N PHE A 322 5.72 20.66 8.21
CA PHE A 322 6.59 21.81 8.04
C PHE A 322 8.06 21.40 7.83
N ASP A 323 8.29 20.30 7.11
CA ASP A 323 9.63 19.77 6.82
C ASP A 323 10.53 20.79 6.12
N LYS A 324 10.00 21.56 5.16
CA LYS A 324 10.71 22.68 4.50
C LYS A 324 11.03 23.83 5.43
N LEU A 325 10.19 24.12 6.44
CA LEU A 325 10.41 25.17 7.43
C LEU A 325 11.42 24.74 8.49
N THR A 326 11.32 23.50 8.97
CA THR A 326 12.23 22.97 9.99
C THR A 326 13.59 22.58 9.40
N GLY A 327 13.69 22.38 8.10
CA GLY A 327 14.87 21.88 7.42
C GLY A 327 15.22 20.42 7.75
N VAL A 328 14.34 19.72 8.47
CA VAL A 328 14.56 18.32 8.87
C VAL A 328 13.79 17.39 7.94
N ASN A 329 14.52 16.48 7.28
CA ASN A 329 13.93 15.50 6.38
C ASN A 329 12.94 14.60 7.13
N ALA A 330 11.80 14.30 6.50
CA ALA A 330 10.73 13.49 7.09
C ALA A 330 11.19 12.10 7.58
N ASN A 331 12.15 11.47 6.89
CA ASN A 331 12.73 10.19 7.30
C ASN A 331 13.50 10.32 8.63
N THR A 332 14.19 11.45 8.84
CA THR A 332 14.88 11.77 10.12
C THR A 332 13.87 12.01 11.22
N VAL A 333 12.80 12.77 10.94
CA VAL A 333 11.71 13.02 11.89
C VAL A 333 11.07 11.72 12.37
N ALA A 334 10.98 10.69 11.51
CA ALA A 334 10.43 9.39 11.86
C ALA A 334 11.19 8.67 12.99
N MET A 335 12.47 9.02 13.21
CA MET A 335 13.24 8.50 14.36
C MET A 335 12.77 9.07 15.70
N LEU A 336 12.11 10.24 15.72
CA LEU A 336 11.61 10.84 16.95
C LEU A 336 10.63 9.95 17.71
N PRO A 337 9.52 9.49 17.14
CA PRO A 337 8.60 8.59 17.84
C PRO A 337 9.27 7.26 18.21
N ILE A 338 10.15 6.72 17.37
CA ILE A 338 10.89 5.48 17.66
C ILE A 338 11.71 5.65 18.94
N ALA A 339 12.54 6.69 19.00
CA ALA A 339 13.45 6.95 20.11
C ALA A 339 12.69 7.28 21.41
N VAL A 340 11.72 8.22 21.33
CA VAL A 340 10.98 8.67 22.51
C VAL A 340 10.16 7.51 23.10
N PHE A 341 9.44 6.76 22.30
CA PHE A 341 8.58 5.70 22.82
C PHE A 341 9.37 4.48 23.31
N ALA A 342 10.53 4.18 22.72
CA ALA A 342 11.43 3.17 23.24
C ALA A 342 12.03 3.59 24.60
N ALA A 343 12.57 4.82 24.70
CA ALA A 343 13.17 5.34 25.93
C ALA A 343 12.19 5.47 27.09
N THR A 344 10.93 5.80 26.79
CA THR A 344 9.87 5.97 27.81
C THR A 344 9.11 4.66 28.12
N GLY A 345 9.40 3.56 27.42
CA GLY A 345 8.72 2.30 27.59
C GLY A 345 7.23 2.35 27.17
N VAL A 346 6.83 3.31 26.36
CA VAL A 346 5.52 3.34 25.70
C VAL A 346 5.41 2.18 24.73
N ILE A 347 6.44 1.99 23.90
CA ILE A 347 6.61 0.84 23.02
C ILE A 347 7.61 -0.14 23.63
N THR A 348 7.26 -1.41 23.64
CA THR A 348 8.06 -2.52 24.18
C THR A 348 8.48 -3.48 23.07
N ALA A 349 9.38 -4.42 23.38
CA ALA A 349 9.78 -5.47 22.44
C ALA A 349 8.59 -6.31 21.92
N LYS A 350 7.52 -6.45 22.72
CA LYS A 350 6.31 -7.15 22.30
C LYS A 350 5.55 -6.35 21.23
N ASP A 351 5.47 -5.04 21.39
CA ASP A 351 4.79 -4.16 20.41
C ASP A 351 5.53 -4.15 19.08
N LEU A 352 6.87 -4.26 19.09
CA LEU A 352 7.68 -4.37 17.87
C LEU A 352 7.37 -5.65 17.08
N GLN A 353 6.92 -6.73 17.72
CA GLN A 353 6.49 -7.96 17.03
C GLN A 353 5.17 -7.78 16.28
N GLU A 354 4.35 -6.79 16.66
CA GLU A 354 3.06 -6.49 16.05
C GLU A 354 3.17 -5.55 14.83
N ILE A 355 4.37 -5.00 14.58
CA ILE A 355 4.65 -4.19 13.38
C ILE A 355 4.42 -5.04 12.12
N ASN A 356 3.92 -4.39 11.07
CA ASN A 356 3.67 -5.07 9.80
C ASN A 356 4.98 -5.29 9.01
N TRP A 357 5.81 -6.22 9.49
CA TRP A 357 7.07 -6.61 8.86
C TRP A 357 6.90 -7.10 7.43
N SER A 358 5.72 -7.65 7.09
CA SER A 358 5.43 -8.10 5.73
C SER A 358 5.48 -6.95 4.73
N VAL A 359 4.97 -5.77 5.09
CA VAL A 359 5.04 -4.56 4.25
C VAL A 359 6.48 -4.11 4.10
N ILE A 360 7.25 -4.09 5.20
CA ILE A 360 8.66 -3.68 5.20
C ILE A 360 9.49 -4.56 4.25
N TRP A 361 9.38 -5.89 4.37
CA TRP A 361 10.07 -6.82 3.48
C TRP A 361 9.64 -6.66 2.02
N MET A 362 8.34 -6.42 1.79
CA MET A 362 7.82 -6.26 0.44
C MET A 362 8.37 -4.99 -0.23
N VAL A 363 8.43 -3.88 0.50
CA VAL A 363 9.00 -2.62 0.02
C VAL A 363 10.51 -2.76 -0.24
N ALA A 364 11.24 -3.38 0.70
CA ALA A 364 12.67 -3.64 0.55
C ALA A 364 12.98 -4.47 -0.71
N GLY A 365 12.14 -5.49 -1.03
CA GLY A 365 12.27 -6.27 -2.26
C GLY A 365 12.08 -5.44 -3.53
N GLY A 366 11.08 -4.55 -3.55
CA GLY A 366 10.87 -3.61 -4.65
C GLY A 366 12.06 -2.66 -4.84
N PHE A 367 12.64 -2.16 -3.73
CA PHE A 367 13.83 -1.32 -3.77
C PHE A 367 15.07 -2.08 -4.26
N ALA A 368 15.27 -3.33 -3.80
CA ALA A 368 16.37 -4.16 -4.27
C ALA A 368 16.31 -4.43 -5.78
N LEU A 369 15.09 -4.57 -6.32
CA LEU A 369 14.87 -4.73 -7.75
C LEU A 369 15.27 -3.44 -8.51
N GLY A 370 14.82 -2.27 -8.02
CA GLY A 370 15.18 -0.98 -8.60
C GLY A 370 16.68 -0.72 -8.57
N VAL A 371 17.32 -1.01 -7.44
CA VAL A 371 18.81 -0.95 -7.30
C VAL A 371 19.47 -1.87 -8.31
N ALA A 372 18.99 -3.11 -8.46
CA ALA A 372 19.57 -4.05 -9.41
C ALA A 372 19.45 -3.57 -10.86
N LEU A 373 18.33 -2.93 -11.24
CA LEU A 373 18.13 -2.35 -12.58
C LEU A 373 19.08 -1.17 -12.85
N ASN A 374 19.27 -0.28 -11.88
CA ASN A 374 20.07 0.92 -12.04
C ASN A 374 21.57 0.63 -11.92
N GLU A 375 22.02 0.01 -10.83
CA GLU A 375 23.43 -0.25 -10.54
C GLU A 375 24.09 -1.20 -11.55
N SER A 376 23.33 -2.12 -12.15
CA SER A 376 23.87 -2.98 -13.21
C SER A 376 24.05 -2.26 -14.55
N GLY A 377 23.42 -1.09 -14.73
CA GLY A 377 23.34 -0.41 -16.04
C GLY A 377 22.27 -1.01 -16.98
N LEU A 378 21.49 -2.00 -16.53
CA LEU A 378 20.42 -2.60 -17.35
C LEU A 378 19.38 -1.56 -17.77
N ALA A 379 19.02 -0.63 -16.87
CA ALA A 379 18.11 0.46 -17.17
C ALA A 379 18.65 1.35 -18.33
N GLU A 380 19.93 1.71 -18.31
CA GLU A 380 20.57 2.47 -19.40
C GLU A 380 20.62 1.70 -20.72
N SER A 381 21.00 0.41 -20.67
CA SER A 381 21.02 -0.44 -21.85
C SER A 381 19.62 -0.55 -22.49
N ALA A 382 18.58 -0.69 -21.67
CA ALA A 382 17.19 -0.71 -22.13
C ALA A 382 16.77 0.64 -22.76
N ILE A 383 17.14 1.77 -22.14
CA ILE A 383 16.84 3.12 -22.65
C ILE A 383 17.49 3.35 -24.02
N ARG A 384 18.74 2.88 -24.22
CA ARG A 384 19.45 3.02 -25.51
C ARG A 384 18.85 2.15 -26.61
N SER A 385 18.31 0.99 -26.26
CA SER A 385 17.83 0.00 -27.23
C SER A 385 16.36 0.13 -27.59
N ILE A 386 15.55 0.72 -26.72
CA ILE A 386 14.10 0.86 -26.91
C ILE A 386 13.80 2.29 -27.37
N PRO A 387 13.12 2.50 -28.51
CA PRO A 387 12.84 3.83 -29.04
C PRO A 387 11.66 4.48 -28.29
N PHE A 388 11.87 4.83 -27.00
CA PHE A 388 10.86 5.47 -26.16
C PHE A 388 10.36 6.81 -26.71
N ASP A 389 11.17 7.49 -27.53
CA ASP A 389 10.87 8.73 -28.22
C ASP A 389 9.73 8.60 -29.25
N THR A 390 9.46 7.39 -29.71
CA THR A 390 8.35 7.10 -30.62
C THR A 390 7.02 6.83 -29.91
N TRP A 391 7.03 6.69 -28.59
CA TRP A 391 5.87 6.31 -27.81
C TRP A 391 5.03 7.53 -27.43
N SER A 392 3.70 7.40 -27.50
CA SER A 392 2.79 8.45 -27.05
C SER A 392 2.78 8.54 -25.52
N PRO A 393 3.16 9.70 -24.92
CA PRO A 393 3.10 9.89 -23.46
C PRO A 393 1.71 9.63 -22.88
N VAL A 394 0.66 10.11 -23.56
CA VAL A 394 -0.74 9.92 -23.14
C VAL A 394 -1.12 8.43 -23.13
N LEU A 395 -0.70 7.68 -24.16
CA LEU A 395 -1.01 6.26 -24.26
C LEU A 395 -0.31 5.47 -23.15
N ILE A 396 0.96 5.77 -22.88
CA ILE A 396 1.73 5.14 -21.79
C ILE A 396 1.06 5.43 -20.45
N LEU A 397 0.70 6.68 -20.18
CA LEU A 397 0.03 7.06 -18.95
C LEU A 397 -1.27 6.27 -18.78
N ILE A 398 -2.15 6.26 -19.79
CA ILE A 398 -3.43 5.55 -19.73
C ILE A 398 -3.22 4.07 -19.48
N ILE A 399 -2.33 3.42 -20.24
CA ILE A 399 -2.05 1.99 -20.10
C ILE A 399 -1.46 1.70 -18.71
N ALA A 400 -0.50 2.50 -18.26
CA ALA A 400 0.14 2.32 -16.95
C ALA A 400 -0.89 2.42 -15.80
N LEU A 401 -1.74 3.44 -15.81
CA LEU A 401 -2.77 3.63 -14.79
C LEU A 401 -3.82 2.51 -14.82
N LEU A 402 -4.28 2.11 -16.02
CA LEU A 402 -5.26 1.03 -16.16
C LEU A 402 -4.68 -0.33 -15.73
N VAL A 403 -3.47 -0.66 -16.15
CA VAL A 403 -2.79 -1.90 -15.74
C VAL A 403 -2.59 -1.92 -14.23
N CYS A 404 -2.13 -0.81 -13.66
CA CYS A 404 -1.97 -0.67 -12.21
C CYS A 404 -3.32 -0.86 -11.49
N TYR A 405 -4.38 -0.18 -11.94
CA TYR A 405 -5.72 -0.29 -11.38
C TYR A 405 -6.24 -1.73 -11.43
N VAL A 406 -6.16 -2.37 -12.59
CA VAL A 406 -6.63 -3.75 -12.76
C VAL A 406 -5.84 -4.71 -11.87
N LEU A 407 -4.51 -4.68 -11.93
CA LEU A 407 -3.67 -5.57 -11.12
C LEU A 407 -3.92 -5.37 -9.63
N SER A 408 -3.99 -4.12 -9.16
CA SER A 408 -4.20 -3.81 -7.74
C SER A 408 -5.54 -4.29 -7.19
N ASN A 409 -6.53 -4.56 -8.04
CA ASN A 409 -7.78 -5.19 -7.59
C ASN A 409 -7.65 -6.69 -7.31
N PHE A 410 -6.65 -7.37 -7.87
CA PHE A 410 -6.45 -8.81 -7.71
C PHE A 410 -5.27 -9.16 -6.82
N ILE A 411 -4.27 -8.27 -6.73
CA ILE A 411 -3.08 -8.41 -5.89
C ILE A 411 -2.94 -7.20 -4.98
N SER A 412 -2.06 -7.27 -3.99
CA SER A 412 -1.89 -6.14 -3.07
C SER A 412 -1.39 -4.87 -3.78
N HIS A 413 -1.89 -3.71 -3.36
CA HIS A 413 -1.47 -2.39 -3.86
C HIS A 413 0.05 -2.20 -3.80
N THR A 414 0.66 -2.66 -2.69
CA THR A 414 2.11 -2.56 -2.49
C THR A 414 2.88 -3.43 -3.49
N ALA A 415 2.43 -4.68 -3.74
CA ALA A 415 3.08 -5.55 -4.70
C ALA A 415 2.99 -4.99 -6.12
N THR A 416 1.81 -4.47 -6.51
CA THR A 416 1.62 -3.85 -7.82
C THR A 416 2.54 -2.65 -8.02
N THR A 417 2.63 -1.75 -7.04
CA THR A 417 3.50 -0.58 -7.15
C THR A 417 4.97 -0.93 -7.07
N ALA A 418 5.37 -1.88 -6.22
CA ALA A 418 6.74 -2.37 -6.17
C ALA A 418 7.20 -3.00 -7.49
N LEU A 419 6.26 -3.57 -8.26
CA LEU A 419 6.51 -4.11 -9.59
C LEU A 419 6.56 -3.01 -10.66
N LEU A 420 5.54 -2.14 -10.72
CA LEU A 420 5.36 -1.22 -11.85
C LEU A 420 6.19 0.06 -11.76
N VAL A 421 6.39 0.61 -10.56
CA VAL A 421 7.11 1.89 -10.39
C VAL A 421 8.54 1.83 -10.87
N PRO A 422 9.37 0.80 -10.55
CA PRO A 422 10.73 0.69 -11.08
C PRO A 422 10.76 0.67 -12.61
N ILE A 423 9.87 -0.10 -13.24
CA ILE A 423 9.79 -0.21 -14.72
C ILE A 423 9.46 1.15 -15.31
N LEU A 424 8.41 1.78 -14.80
CA LEU A 424 7.94 3.04 -15.36
C LEU A 424 8.88 4.20 -15.06
N ALA A 425 9.68 4.15 -13.98
CA ALA A 425 10.76 5.09 -13.75
C ALA A 425 11.81 5.03 -14.87
N VAL A 426 12.18 3.82 -15.32
CA VAL A 426 13.08 3.62 -16.46
C VAL A 426 12.45 4.14 -17.77
N VAL A 427 11.19 3.80 -18.02
CA VAL A 427 10.45 4.30 -19.20
C VAL A 427 10.40 5.83 -19.19
N CYS A 428 10.06 6.44 -18.06
CA CYS A 428 10.00 7.90 -17.91
C CYS A 428 11.36 8.55 -18.15
N LYS A 429 12.44 7.95 -17.64
CA LYS A 429 13.81 8.43 -17.90
C LYS A 429 14.16 8.38 -19.39
N GLY A 430 13.73 7.33 -20.09
CA GLY A 430 13.93 7.17 -21.53
C GLY A 430 13.11 8.15 -22.39
N MET A 431 11.90 8.52 -21.94
CA MET A 431 11.04 9.49 -22.64
C MET A 431 11.46 10.95 -22.41
N GLY A 432 12.12 11.25 -21.28
CA GLY A 432 12.64 12.58 -20.99
C GLY A 432 11.57 13.69 -21.05
N GLU A 433 11.87 14.78 -21.80
CA GLU A 433 11.03 15.97 -21.88
C GLU A 433 9.66 15.76 -22.55
N GLN A 434 9.45 14.66 -23.28
CA GLN A 434 8.15 14.38 -23.92
C GLN A 434 7.02 14.24 -22.89
N LEU A 435 7.36 13.80 -21.66
CA LEU A 435 6.40 13.69 -20.57
C LEU A 435 5.85 15.05 -20.09
N ASN A 436 6.51 16.16 -20.42
CA ASN A 436 6.02 17.51 -20.07
C ASN A 436 4.61 17.78 -20.64
N SER A 437 4.29 17.13 -21.76
CA SER A 437 2.95 17.22 -22.38
C SER A 437 1.82 16.63 -21.51
N ILE A 438 2.14 15.81 -20.53
CA ILE A 438 1.19 15.15 -19.63
C ILE A 438 1.40 15.51 -18.14
N GLY A 439 2.19 16.55 -17.84
CA GLY A 439 2.53 16.97 -16.47
C GLY A 439 3.78 16.31 -15.90
N GLY A 440 4.65 15.74 -16.74
CA GLY A 440 5.95 15.23 -16.35
C GLY A 440 5.94 13.82 -15.76
N VAL A 441 7.10 13.40 -15.27
CA VAL A 441 7.32 12.09 -14.64
C VAL A 441 6.49 11.92 -13.36
N THR A 442 6.25 13.00 -12.64
CA THR A 442 5.44 13.01 -11.41
C THR A 442 4.03 12.49 -11.69
N THR A 443 3.42 12.91 -12.81
CA THR A 443 2.08 12.45 -13.22
C THR A 443 2.03 10.93 -13.41
N VAL A 444 3.08 10.33 -13.96
CA VAL A 444 3.12 8.88 -14.16
C VAL A 444 3.28 8.15 -12.82
N LEU A 445 4.30 8.50 -12.02
CA LEU A 445 4.64 7.73 -10.82
C LEU A 445 3.67 7.98 -9.65
N VAL A 446 3.24 9.23 -9.43
CA VAL A 446 2.19 9.53 -8.43
C VAL A 446 0.83 9.02 -8.91
N GLY A 447 0.56 9.12 -10.21
CA GLY A 447 -0.64 8.53 -10.83
C GLY A 447 -0.76 7.03 -10.58
N LEU A 448 0.36 6.28 -10.64
CA LEU A 448 0.40 4.86 -10.25
C LEU A 448 0.02 4.65 -8.77
N ALA A 449 0.58 5.47 -7.88
CA ALA A 449 0.26 5.38 -6.45
C ALA A 449 -1.23 5.65 -6.17
N ILE A 450 -1.80 6.66 -6.83
CA ILE A 450 -3.23 6.95 -6.75
C ILE A 450 -4.04 5.80 -7.34
N SER A 451 -3.68 5.32 -8.54
CA SER A 451 -4.38 4.24 -9.24
C SER A 451 -4.42 2.95 -8.41
N ALA A 452 -3.29 2.58 -7.78
CA ALA A 452 -3.25 1.47 -6.84
C ALA A 452 -4.17 1.70 -5.64
N SER A 453 -4.12 2.90 -5.05
CA SER A 453 -4.86 3.20 -3.81
C SER A 453 -6.38 3.26 -4.00
N VAL A 454 -6.86 3.67 -5.19
CA VAL A 454 -8.30 3.68 -5.51
C VAL A 454 -8.81 2.31 -6.01
N SER A 455 -7.94 1.31 -6.13
CA SER A 455 -8.30 -0.05 -6.55
C SER A 455 -8.91 -0.84 -5.40
N MET A 456 -10.21 -0.68 -5.17
CA MET A 456 -10.94 -1.29 -4.04
C MET A 456 -12.24 -1.97 -4.46
N CYS A 457 -12.26 -2.61 -5.64
CA CYS A 457 -13.47 -3.23 -6.17
C CYS A 457 -13.84 -4.56 -5.49
N LEU A 458 -12.86 -5.32 -5.04
CA LEU A 458 -13.06 -6.68 -4.55
C LEU A 458 -12.75 -6.79 -3.06
N PRO A 459 -13.32 -7.78 -2.36
CA PRO A 459 -12.95 -8.06 -0.97
C PRO A 459 -11.46 -8.36 -0.79
N ILE A 460 -10.83 -8.94 -1.80
CA ILE A 460 -9.40 -9.31 -1.77
C ILE A 460 -8.47 -8.13 -2.12
N SER A 461 -8.99 -7.05 -2.72
CA SER A 461 -8.17 -5.92 -3.18
C SER A 461 -7.39 -5.28 -2.04
N THR A 462 -8.03 -5.10 -0.88
CA THR A 462 -7.41 -4.47 0.29
C THR A 462 -7.83 -5.13 1.60
N PRO A 463 -6.97 -5.10 2.65
CA PRO A 463 -7.36 -5.58 3.97
C PRO A 463 -8.60 -4.88 4.55
N PRO A 464 -8.80 -3.55 4.41
CA PRO A 464 -10.05 -2.91 4.80
C PRO A 464 -11.29 -3.50 4.14
N ASN A 465 -11.23 -3.78 2.83
CA ASN A 465 -12.31 -4.42 2.10
C ASN A 465 -12.60 -5.84 2.63
N ALA A 466 -11.54 -6.63 2.86
CA ALA A 466 -11.68 -7.98 3.41
C ALA A 466 -12.33 -7.97 4.79
N ILE A 467 -11.95 -7.03 5.68
CA ILE A 467 -12.53 -6.88 7.02
C ILE A 467 -14.00 -6.48 6.91
N ALA A 468 -14.32 -5.49 6.07
CA ALA A 468 -15.71 -5.07 5.85
C ALA A 468 -16.57 -6.20 5.29
N HIS A 469 -16.07 -6.96 4.31
CA HIS A 469 -16.78 -8.11 3.74
C HIS A 469 -16.96 -9.25 4.75
N SER A 470 -15.99 -9.48 5.63
CA SER A 470 -16.05 -10.52 6.67
C SER A 470 -17.16 -10.30 7.70
N THR A 471 -17.72 -9.11 7.79
CA THR A 471 -18.90 -8.81 8.62
C THR A 471 -20.17 -9.51 8.12
N GLY A 472 -20.20 -9.96 6.86
CA GLY A 472 -21.37 -10.53 6.20
C GLY A 472 -22.47 -9.51 5.88
N LEU A 473 -22.24 -8.22 6.12
CA LEU A 473 -23.21 -7.13 5.88
C LEU A 473 -23.12 -6.58 4.45
N VAL A 474 -22.02 -6.81 3.75
CA VAL A 474 -21.77 -6.30 2.41
C VAL A 474 -21.49 -7.44 1.45
N LYS A 475 -22.18 -7.46 0.31
CA LYS A 475 -21.94 -8.40 -0.78
C LYS A 475 -20.80 -7.89 -1.68
N GLN A 476 -20.13 -8.83 -2.34
CA GLN A 476 -19.07 -8.49 -3.29
C GLN A 476 -19.57 -7.55 -4.41
N GLU A 477 -20.78 -7.77 -4.93
CA GLU A 477 -21.37 -6.93 -5.98
C GLU A 477 -21.56 -5.47 -5.54
N GLU A 478 -21.94 -5.25 -4.28
CA GLU A 478 -22.13 -3.92 -3.69
C GLU A 478 -20.79 -3.18 -3.56
N MET A 479 -19.74 -3.91 -3.16
CA MET A 479 -18.38 -3.40 -3.08
C MET A 479 -17.81 -3.07 -4.48
N MET A 480 -18.03 -3.96 -5.46
CA MET A 480 -17.61 -3.73 -6.84
C MET A 480 -18.27 -2.49 -7.44
N LYS A 481 -19.58 -2.33 -7.23
CA LYS A 481 -20.33 -1.19 -7.74
C LYS A 481 -19.77 0.15 -7.26
N LEU A 482 -19.47 0.25 -5.98
CA LEU A 482 -18.86 1.44 -5.40
C LEU A 482 -17.41 1.60 -5.87
N GLY A 483 -16.61 0.53 -5.79
CA GLY A 483 -15.18 0.54 -6.08
C GLY A 483 -14.86 0.91 -7.52
N ILE A 484 -15.65 0.43 -8.51
CA ILE A 484 -15.47 0.80 -9.92
C ILE A 484 -15.73 2.29 -10.11
N CYS A 485 -16.84 2.82 -9.58
CA CYS A 485 -17.15 4.24 -9.72
C CYS A 485 -16.08 5.14 -9.07
N VAL A 486 -15.70 4.84 -7.83
CA VAL A 486 -14.66 5.59 -7.11
C VAL A 486 -13.30 5.45 -7.80
N GLY A 487 -12.97 4.26 -8.30
CA GLY A 487 -11.71 4.01 -8.98
C GLY A 487 -11.56 4.84 -10.25
N ILE A 488 -12.56 4.82 -11.12
CA ILE A 488 -12.54 5.60 -12.37
C ILE A 488 -12.47 7.10 -12.07
N ILE A 489 -13.35 7.59 -11.18
CA ILE A 489 -13.36 9.01 -10.78
C ILE A 489 -12.02 9.39 -10.13
N GLY A 490 -11.48 8.52 -9.28
CA GLY A 490 -10.20 8.76 -8.60
C GLY A 490 -9.01 8.85 -9.55
N MET A 491 -8.96 8.00 -10.58
CA MET A 491 -7.91 8.09 -11.61
C MET A 491 -8.03 9.39 -12.43
N VAL A 492 -9.24 9.77 -12.83
CA VAL A 492 -9.46 11.01 -13.60
C VAL A 492 -9.11 12.25 -12.77
N LEU A 493 -9.65 12.35 -11.54
CA LEU A 493 -9.36 13.49 -10.67
C LEU A 493 -7.90 13.50 -10.21
N GLY A 494 -7.30 12.34 -10.01
CA GLY A 494 -5.87 12.20 -9.72
C GLY A 494 -5.03 12.80 -10.85
N TYR A 495 -5.32 12.44 -12.10
CA TYR A 495 -4.64 13.02 -13.26
C TYR A 495 -4.81 14.55 -13.32
N VAL A 496 -6.05 15.05 -13.18
CA VAL A 496 -6.31 16.49 -13.16
C VAL A 496 -5.49 17.19 -12.06
N THR A 497 -5.45 16.63 -10.85
CA THR A 497 -4.65 17.19 -9.73
C THR A 497 -3.17 17.27 -10.09
N LEU A 498 -2.63 16.22 -10.71
CA LEU A 498 -1.22 16.13 -11.07
C LEU A 498 -0.81 17.08 -12.19
N CYS A 499 -1.75 17.50 -13.05
CA CYS A 499 -1.49 18.55 -14.03
C CYS A 499 -1.22 19.92 -13.40
N PHE A 500 -1.54 20.12 -12.11
CA PHE A 500 -1.29 21.35 -11.35
C PHE A 500 -0.16 21.20 -10.32
N MET A 501 0.48 20.04 -10.24
CA MET A 501 1.62 19.73 -9.37
C MET A 501 2.95 20.05 -10.08
#